data_ce72e18446b89059a2bc75fb473382e7
#
_entry.id   ce72e18446b89059a2bc75fb473382e7
#
_cell.length_a   1.000
_cell.length_b   1.000
_cell.length_c   1.000
_cell.angle_alpha   90.00
_cell.angle_beta   90.00
_cell.angle_gamma   90.00
#
_symmetry.space_group_name_H-M   'P 1'
#
loop_
_entity.id
_entity.type
_entity.pdbx_description
1 polymer ?
#
loop_
_entity_poly.entity_id
_entity_poly.type
_entity_poly.pdbx_seq_one_letter_code
_entity_poly.pdbx_strand_id
1 'polypeptide(L)'
;MMHHDAGAGALDYFPCRYGASRAVFRGPQRDLTRPYVAVLGGSASFGRYVAQPWPALLERALDCPVVNLAAQNAGPDLYLGDPATLEIAAGAAVAVVQITGAEGLSNPLYSVHARRNDRFLAATPALRALYPQVDFTEIHFTRHLLTALRRADPLRFATVLRVLQDTWVDRMRSLLAQLPGARVLVWLSETPPPPSATGPEAGFGPSLVDRRMLAAVQGMATRLVEIVASPAALSEGAAGMLFPPTEVEQARALPGAAVHAEAAERLAPEIGRLVAKAKGATLR
;
A
#
# COMPACT_ATOMS: atom_id res chain seq x y z
N MET A 1 16.20 -12.91 -21.52
CA MET A 1 14.98 -13.62 -21.08
C MET A 1 15.38 -14.57 -19.97
N MET A 2 15.14 -14.19 -18.71
CA MET A 2 15.30 -15.12 -17.59
C MET A 2 13.90 -15.64 -17.25
N HIS A 3 13.59 -16.84 -17.70
CA HIS A 3 12.50 -17.62 -17.14
C HIS A 3 12.90 -18.01 -15.71
N HIS A 4 12.29 -17.39 -14.70
CA HIS A 4 12.30 -17.97 -13.39
C HIS A 4 11.34 -19.18 -13.44
N ASP A 5 11.90 -20.38 -13.42
CA ASP A 5 11.16 -21.61 -13.14
C ASP A 5 10.45 -21.41 -11.80
N ALA A 6 9.13 -21.24 -11.87
CA ALA A 6 8.29 -21.26 -10.68
C ALA A 6 8.32 -22.70 -10.15
N GLY A 7 9.00 -22.91 -9.02
CA GLY A 7 8.93 -24.19 -8.31
C GLY A 7 7.47 -24.54 -8.00
N ALA A 8 7.15 -25.82 -7.89
CA ALA A 8 5.80 -26.28 -7.57
C ALA A 8 5.25 -25.56 -6.33
N GLY A 9 4.25 -24.67 -6.51
CA GLY A 9 3.67 -23.82 -5.47
C GLY A 9 3.93 -22.31 -5.60
N ALA A 10 4.72 -21.84 -6.58
CA ALA A 10 4.94 -20.42 -6.80
C ALA A 10 3.86 -19.83 -7.73
N LEU A 11 3.29 -18.69 -7.32
CA LEU A 11 2.30 -17.94 -8.10
C LEU A 11 3.00 -17.13 -9.18
N ASP A 12 2.55 -17.24 -10.44
CA ASP A 12 2.96 -16.34 -11.51
C ASP A 12 2.21 -15.00 -11.35
N TYR A 13 2.94 -13.92 -11.19
CA TYR A 13 2.40 -12.56 -11.10
C TYR A 13 2.32 -11.86 -12.45
N PHE A 14 2.72 -12.51 -13.56
CA PHE A 14 2.75 -11.94 -14.91
C PHE A 14 3.41 -10.55 -14.93
N PRO A 15 4.66 -10.41 -14.48
CA PRO A 15 5.28 -9.10 -14.27
C PRO A 15 5.27 -8.25 -15.54
N CYS A 16 4.81 -7.02 -15.42
CA CYS A 16 4.72 -6.08 -16.53
C CYS A 16 5.27 -4.69 -16.14
N ARG A 17 5.48 -3.85 -17.15
CA ARG A 17 5.88 -2.45 -16.99
C ARG A 17 4.96 -1.56 -17.79
N TYR A 18 4.80 -0.32 -17.31
CA TYR A 18 4.04 0.71 -18.01
C TYR A 18 4.96 1.91 -18.34
N GLY A 19 4.94 2.34 -19.59
CA GLY A 19 5.72 3.49 -20.05
C GLY A 19 7.20 3.42 -19.66
N ALA A 20 7.74 4.52 -19.19
CA ALA A 20 9.12 4.65 -18.72
C ALA A 20 9.32 4.29 -17.24
N SER A 21 8.31 3.75 -16.58
CA SER A 21 8.41 3.36 -15.16
C SER A 21 9.53 2.34 -14.93
N ARG A 22 10.29 2.57 -13.88
CA ARG A 22 11.32 1.61 -13.41
C ARG A 22 10.74 0.53 -12.49
N ALA A 23 9.50 0.69 -12.05
CA ALA A 23 8.81 -0.30 -11.24
C ALA A 23 8.33 -1.47 -12.11
N VAL A 24 8.19 -2.63 -11.48
CA VAL A 24 7.57 -3.82 -12.08
C VAL A 24 6.28 -4.07 -11.32
N PHE A 25 5.20 -4.15 -12.07
CA PHE A 25 3.86 -4.32 -11.54
C PHE A 25 3.33 -5.72 -11.80
N ARG A 26 2.30 -6.07 -11.07
CA ARG A 26 1.57 -7.31 -11.31
C ARG A 26 0.69 -7.16 -12.55
N GLY A 27 0.86 -8.08 -13.49
CA GLY A 27 0.12 -8.14 -14.75
C GLY A 27 -1.11 -9.07 -14.72
N PRO A 28 -1.60 -9.40 -15.92
CA PRO A 28 -1.09 -8.96 -17.22
C PRO A 28 -1.26 -7.46 -17.44
N GLN A 29 -0.43 -6.91 -18.34
CA GLN A 29 -0.52 -5.49 -18.73
C GLN A 29 -1.91 -5.17 -19.29
N ARG A 30 -2.49 -4.04 -18.88
CA ARG A 30 -3.80 -3.57 -19.33
C ARG A 30 -3.68 -2.51 -20.42
N ASP A 31 -4.66 -2.46 -21.29
CA ASP A 31 -4.84 -1.40 -22.28
C ASP A 31 -5.29 -0.11 -21.57
N LEU A 32 -4.56 0.98 -21.82
CA LEU A 32 -4.81 2.30 -21.27
C LEU A 32 -5.56 3.23 -22.23
N THR A 33 -5.93 2.75 -23.41
CA THR A 33 -6.66 3.56 -24.43
C THR A 33 -8.14 3.75 -24.09
N ARG A 34 -8.69 2.89 -23.21
CA ARG A 34 -10.04 2.95 -22.68
C ARG A 34 -10.04 3.54 -21.27
N PRO A 35 -11.17 4.09 -20.79
CA PRO A 35 -11.27 4.49 -19.39
C PRO A 35 -10.96 3.31 -18.45
N TYR A 36 -10.07 3.53 -17.49
CA TYR A 36 -9.59 2.51 -16.55
C TYR A 36 -9.57 3.02 -15.11
N VAL A 37 -9.45 2.10 -14.18
CA VAL A 37 -9.17 2.37 -12.76
C VAL A 37 -7.69 2.09 -12.49
N ALA A 38 -6.99 3.00 -11.85
CA ALA A 38 -5.62 2.77 -11.39
C ALA A 38 -5.61 2.49 -9.88
N VAL A 39 -4.88 1.45 -9.47
CA VAL A 39 -4.72 1.06 -8.06
C VAL A 39 -3.29 1.29 -7.63
N LEU A 40 -3.07 2.19 -6.68
CA LEU A 40 -1.81 2.44 -6.01
C LEU A 40 -1.85 1.82 -4.61
N GLY A 41 -0.78 1.17 -4.17
CA GLY A 41 -0.75 0.56 -2.85
C GLY A 41 0.47 -0.31 -2.62
N GLY A 42 0.49 -0.97 -1.46
CA GLY A 42 1.55 -1.87 -1.03
C GLY A 42 1.24 -3.35 -1.33
N SER A 43 1.82 -4.24 -0.53
CA SER A 43 1.72 -5.70 -0.69
C SER A 43 0.28 -6.22 -0.67
N ALA A 44 -0.62 -5.59 0.08
CA ALA A 44 -2.03 -5.99 0.15
C ALA A 44 -2.76 -5.74 -1.17
N SER A 45 -2.54 -4.62 -1.86
CA SER A 45 -3.12 -4.37 -3.18
C SER A 45 -2.38 -5.10 -4.30
N PHE A 46 -1.05 -5.28 -4.17
CA PHE A 46 -0.30 -6.15 -5.07
C PHE A 46 -0.88 -7.57 -5.07
N GLY A 47 -1.40 -8.04 -3.93
CA GLY A 47 -1.98 -9.36 -3.77
C GLY A 47 -0.92 -10.46 -3.76
N ARG A 48 0.17 -10.26 -3.00
CA ARG A 48 1.19 -11.28 -2.82
C ARG A 48 0.55 -12.56 -2.29
N TYR A 49 0.88 -13.69 -2.88
CA TYR A 49 0.37 -15.04 -2.60
C TYR A 49 -1.09 -15.33 -2.97
N VAL A 50 -1.86 -14.36 -3.44
CA VAL A 50 -3.26 -14.52 -3.81
C VAL A 50 -3.41 -14.54 -5.33
N ALA A 51 -3.97 -15.61 -5.89
CA ALA A 51 -4.11 -15.77 -7.34
C ALA A 51 -4.98 -14.67 -7.96
N GLN A 52 -6.06 -14.29 -7.27
CA GLN A 52 -7.00 -13.26 -7.68
C GLN A 52 -7.14 -12.20 -6.59
N PRO A 53 -6.23 -11.20 -6.55
CA PRO A 53 -6.31 -10.13 -5.57
C PRO A 53 -7.50 -9.21 -5.85
N TRP A 54 -7.88 -8.40 -4.84
CA TRP A 54 -9.04 -7.52 -4.94
C TRP A 54 -9.04 -6.60 -6.19
N PRO A 55 -7.89 -6.10 -6.74
CA PRO A 55 -7.94 -5.33 -7.99
C PRO A 55 -8.40 -6.18 -9.19
N ALA A 56 -8.01 -7.46 -9.26
CA ALA A 56 -8.43 -8.36 -10.32
C ALA A 56 -9.91 -8.77 -10.17
N LEU A 57 -10.38 -8.97 -8.95
CA LEU A 57 -11.80 -9.23 -8.67
C LEU A 57 -12.65 -7.99 -8.96
N LEU A 58 -12.15 -6.80 -8.62
CA LEU A 58 -12.80 -5.53 -8.93
C LEU A 58 -12.96 -5.31 -10.44
N GLU A 59 -11.91 -5.63 -11.23
CA GLU A 59 -11.97 -5.57 -12.70
C GLU A 59 -13.14 -6.38 -13.26
N ARG A 60 -13.32 -7.60 -12.78
CA ARG A 60 -14.43 -8.47 -13.19
C ARG A 60 -15.79 -7.89 -12.82
N ALA A 61 -15.89 -7.31 -11.62
CA ALA A 61 -17.15 -6.74 -11.12
C ALA A 61 -17.54 -5.46 -11.86
N LEU A 62 -16.58 -4.68 -12.38
CA LEU A 62 -16.82 -3.39 -13.01
C LEU A 62 -16.93 -3.45 -14.54
N ASP A 63 -16.53 -4.54 -15.17
CA ASP A 63 -16.30 -4.61 -16.65
C ASP A 63 -15.52 -3.39 -17.16
N CYS A 64 -14.46 -3.04 -16.42
CA CYS A 64 -13.61 -1.89 -16.66
C CYS A 64 -12.16 -2.27 -16.31
N PRO A 65 -11.18 -1.98 -17.19
CA PRO A 65 -9.79 -2.30 -16.88
C PRO A 65 -9.35 -1.76 -15.52
N VAL A 66 -8.70 -2.60 -14.70
CA VAL A 66 -8.10 -2.19 -13.44
C VAL A 66 -6.59 -2.40 -13.51
N VAL A 67 -5.88 -1.29 -13.58
CA VAL A 67 -4.42 -1.25 -13.66
C VAL A 67 -3.85 -1.34 -12.25
N ASN A 68 -3.31 -2.50 -11.89
CA ASN A 68 -2.71 -2.69 -10.57
C ASN A 68 -1.27 -2.15 -10.57
N LEU A 69 -1.11 -0.90 -10.17
CA LEU A 69 0.18 -0.23 -9.97
C LEU A 69 0.74 -0.43 -8.56
N ALA A 70 0.11 -1.25 -7.74
CA ALA A 70 0.64 -1.58 -6.43
C ALA A 70 1.94 -2.39 -6.55
N ALA A 71 2.87 -2.17 -5.64
CA ALA A 71 4.12 -2.91 -5.57
C ALA A 71 4.37 -3.44 -4.15
N GLN A 72 5.11 -4.53 -4.05
CA GLN A 72 5.42 -5.12 -2.74
C GLN A 72 6.21 -4.12 -1.89
N ASN A 73 5.76 -3.95 -0.65
CA ASN A 73 6.35 -3.04 0.34
C ASN A 73 6.46 -1.58 -0.13
N ALA A 74 5.58 -1.16 -1.05
CA ALA A 74 5.54 0.21 -1.52
C ALA A 74 4.76 1.10 -0.54
N GLY A 75 5.19 2.35 -0.46
CA GLY A 75 4.51 3.47 0.16
C GLY A 75 4.39 4.64 -0.80
N PRO A 76 3.89 5.80 -0.36
CA PRO A 76 3.75 6.99 -1.20
C PRO A 76 5.04 7.44 -1.91
N ASP A 77 6.21 7.24 -1.29
CA ASP A 77 7.50 7.64 -1.86
C ASP A 77 7.85 6.91 -3.18
N LEU A 78 7.36 5.67 -3.37
CA LEU A 78 7.55 4.97 -4.63
C LEU A 78 6.89 5.74 -5.78
N TYR A 79 5.65 6.16 -5.58
CA TYR A 79 4.85 6.86 -6.61
C TYR A 79 5.36 8.28 -6.86
N LEU A 80 5.66 9.02 -5.78
CA LEU A 80 6.22 10.37 -5.88
C LEU A 80 7.61 10.39 -6.56
N GLY A 81 8.35 9.29 -6.47
CA GLY A 81 9.65 9.10 -7.11
C GLY A 81 9.60 8.51 -8.53
N ASP A 82 8.41 8.20 -9.06
CA ASP A 82 8.22 7.61 -10.41
C ASP A 82 7.17 8.38 -11.21
N PRO A 83 7.57 9.45 -11.92
CA PRO A 83 6.65 10.27 -12.71
C PRO A 83 5.84 9.49 -13.74
N ALA A 84 6.40 8.45 -14.35
CA ALA A 84 5.68 7.63 -15.34
C ALA A 84 4.52 6.86 -14.70
N THR A 85 4.68 6.35 -13.48
CA THR A 85 3.59 5.72 -12.74
C THR A 85 2.52 6.73 -12.34
N LEU A 86 2.92 7.93 -11.92
CA LEU A 86 1.99 9.01 -11.60
C LEU A 86 1.18 9.46 -12.81
N GLU A 87 1.79 9.59 -13.98
CA GLU A 87 1.11 9.94 -15.22
C GLU A 87 -0.01 8.94 -15.53
N ILE A 88 0.26 7.64 -15.41
CA ILE A 88 -0.76 6.60 -15.59
C ILE A 88 -1.86 6.71 -14.54
N ALA A 89 -1.51 6.93 -13.29
CA ALA A 89 -2.50 7.08 -12.23
C ALA A 89 -3.35 8.35 -12.42
N ALA A 90 -2.76 9.44 -12.89
CA ALA A 90 -3.43 10.72 -13.17
C ALA A 90 -4.38 10.62 -14.39
N GLY A 91 -4.07 9.77 -15.38
CA GLY A 91 -4.92 9.52 -16.55
C GLY A 91 -6.10 8.57 -16.28
N ALA A 92 -6.18 7.96 -15.11
CA ALA A 92 -7.26 7.05 -14.76
C ALA A 92 -8.61 7.76 -14.55
N ALA A 93 -9.71 7.11 -14.94
CA ALA A 93 -11.05 7.58 -14.59
C ALA A 93 -11.28 7.64 -13.07
N VAL A 94 -10.69 6.69 -12.35
CA VAL A 94 -10.66 6.65 -10.87
C VAL A 94 -9.29 6.16 -10.41
N ALA A 95 -8.63 6.92 -9.54
CA ALA A 95 -7.44 6.48 -8.83
C ALA A 95 -7.82 5.94 -7.44
N VAL A 96 -7.48 4.69 -7.17
CA VAL A 96 -7.68 4.03 -5.88
C VAL A 96 -6.34 3.96 -5.16
N VAL A 97 -6.24 4.60 -4.01
CA VAL A 97 -5.01 4.66 -3.22
C VAL A 97 -5.21 3.88 -1.92
N GLN A 98 -4.60 2.71 -1.84
CA GLN A 98 -4.54 1.97 -0.58
C GLN A 98 -3.68 2.75 0.41
N ILE A 99 -4.19 2.99 1.59
CA ILE A 99 -3.45 3.55 2.71
C ILE A 99 -2.41 2.53 3.15
N THR A 100 -1.15 2.95 3.18
CA THR A 100 -0.01 2.15 3.64
C THR A 100 0.54 2.74 4.93
N GLY A 101 1.34 1.97 5.67
CA GLY A 101 1.91 2.41 6.94
C GLY A 101 2.87 3.61 6.81
N ALA A 102 3.09 4.30 7.93
CA ALA A 102 3.96 5.48 7.98
C ALA A 102 5.45 5.15 8.15
N GLU A 103 5.80 3.92 8.47
CA GLU A 103 7.18 3.49 8.71
C GLU A 103 8.05 3.41 7.45
N GLY A 104 7.43 3.23 6.28
CA GLY A 104 8.11 3.02 5.00
C GLY A 104 8.41 4.33 4.25
N LEU A 105 8.72 5.42 4.91
CA LEU A 105 8.98 6.72 4.30
C LEU A 105 10.33 7.27 4.71
N SER A 106 11.08 7.82 3.76
CA SER A 106 12.25 8.63 4.08
C SER A 106 11.79 9.93 4.75
N ASN A 107 12.41 10.25 5.89
CA ASN A 107 11.98 11.29 6.79
C ASN A 107 13.19 11.96 7.46
N PRO A 108 13.03 13.04 8.27
CA PRO A 108 14.15 13.70 8.95
C PRO A 108 15.00 12.82 9.86
N LEU A 109 14.50 11.64 10.27
CA LEU A 109 15.21 10.75 11.20
C LEU A 109 15.93 9.60 10.49
N TYR A 110 15.41 9.08 9.38
CA TYR A 110 16.04 8.00 8.63
C TYR A 110 15.63 7.99 7.16
N SER A 111 16.41 7.27 6.36
CA SER A 111 16.12 7.00 4.96
C SER A 111 15.78 5.53 4.72
N VAL A 112 14.90 5.30 3.74
CA VAL A 112 14.49 3.97 3.27
C VAL A 112 14.81 3.81 1.78
N HIS A 113 14.87 2.56 1.33
CA HIS A 113 15.11 2.26 -0.09
C HIS A 113 13.92 2.70 -0.95
N ALA A 114 14.17 3.45 -2.02
CA ALA A 114 13.15 4.12 -2.83
C ALA A 114 12.03 3.23 -3.40
N ARG A 115 12.29 1.93 -3.62
CA ARG A 115 11.31 0.97 -4.18
C ARG A 115 10.93 -0.17 -3.24
N ARG A 116 11.69 -0.35 -2.16
CA ARG A 116 11.47 -1.34 -1.11
C ARG A 116 11.43 -0.59 0.20
N ASN A 117 10.33 0.09 0.43
CA ASN A 117 10.17 1.05 1.50
C ASN A 117 10.23 0.41 2.92
N ASP A 118 10.20 -0.91 3.00
CA ASP A 118 10.50 -1.68 4.23
C ASP A 118 11.99 -1.72 4.59
N ARG A 119 12.89 -1.39 3.63
CA ARG A 119 14.34 -1.44 3.81
C ARG A 119 14.86 -0.13 4.39
N PHE A 120 15.33 -0.20 5.64
CA PHE A 120 16.11 0.88 6.28
C PHE A 120 17.48 0.98 5.61
N LEU A 121 17.90 2.20 5.29
CA LEU A 121 19.21 2.47 4.69
C LEU A 121 20.16 3.13 5.68
N ALA A 122 19.73 4.22 6.31
CA ALA A 122 20.60 4.96 7.22
C ALA A 122 19.82 5.79 8.25
N ALA A 123 20.34 5.84 9.48
CA ALA A 123 19.95 6.82 10.47
C ALA A 123 20.60 8.18 10.18
N THR A 124 19.82 9.26 10.26
CA THR A 124 20.36 10.62 10.17
C THR A 124 21.15 11.00 11.44
N PRO A 125 21.94 12.08 11.42
CA PRO A 125 22.57 12.60 12.63
C PRO A 125 21.54 12.92 13.74
N ALA A 126 20.34 13.38 13.39
CA ALA A 126 19.28 13.67 14.34
C ALA A 126 18.79 12.41 15.07
N LEU A 127 18.57 11.31 14.36
CA LEU A 127 18.19 10.04 14.99
C LEU A 127 19.31 9.48 15.86
N ARG A 128 20.57 9.55 15.41
CA ARG A 128 21.73 9.11 16.19
C ARG A 128 21.90 9.91 17.48
N ALA A 129 21.69 11.22 17.42
CA ALA A 129 21.71 12.08 18.62
C ALA A 129 20.56 11.77 19.57
N LEU A 130 19.37 11.44 19.04
CA LEU A 130 18.21 11.06 19.85
C LEU A 130 18.38 9.70 20.54
N TYR A 131 19.10 8.76 19.90
CA TYR A 131 19.33 7.40 20.40
C TYR A 131 20.83 7.00 20.33
N PRO A 132 21.70 7.64 21.12
CA PRO A 132 23.14 7.38 21.08
C PRO A 132 23.52 5.96 21.51
N GLN A 133 22.63 5.27 22.24
CA GLN A 133 22.84 3.90 22.71
C GLN A 133 22.45 2.81 21.70
N VAL A 134 21.82 3.18 20.56
CA VAL A 134 21.36 2.21 19.57
C VAL A 134 22.41 2.03 18.48
N ASP A 135 22.80 0.77 18.26
CA ASP A 135 23.61 0.39 17.09
C ASP A 135 22.70 0.21 15.86
N PHE A 136 22.85 1.08 14.88
CA PHE A 136 22.08 1.06 13.66
C PHE A 136 22.69 0.16 12.57
N THR A 137 23.86 -0.41 12.76
CA THR A 137 24.55 -1.22 11.73
C THR A 137 23.88 -2.56 11.50
N GLU A 138 23.27 -3.12 12.54
CA GLU A 138 22.55 -4.41 12.50
C GLU A 138 21.09 -4.27 12.05
N ILE A 139 20.63 -3.03 11.75
CA ILE A 139 19.25 -2.76 11.41
C ILE A 139 19.08 -2.65 9.89
N HIS A 140 18.28 -3.56 9.33
CA HIS A 140 18.04 -3.63 7.87
C HIS A 140 16.60 -3.31 7.47
N PHE A 141 15.66 -3.35 8.42
CA PHE A 141 14.23 -3.16 8.15
C PHE A 141 13.63 -2.10 9.08
N THR A 142 12.68 -1.33 8.56
CA THR A 142 12.01 -0.25 9.31
C THR A 142 11.28 -0.80 10.54
N ARG A 143 10.62 -1.95 10.43
CA ARG A 143 9.94 -2.59 11.56
C ARG A 143 10.90 -2.97 12.68
N HIS A 144 12.09 -3.50 12.34
CA HIS A 144 13.15 -3.78 13.32
C HIS A 144 13.63 -2.48 13.96
N LEU A 145 13.90 -1.44 13.15
CA LEU A 145 14.27 -0.11 13.64
C LEU A 145 13.29 0.39 14.71
N LEU A 146 12.01 0.48 14.36
CA LEU A 146 10.99 1.04 15.26
C LEU A 146 10.82 0.22 16.55
N THR A 147 10.94 -1.10 16.45
CA THR A 147 10.92 -1.98 17.62
C THR A 147 12.13 -1.73 18.54
N ALA A 148 13.32 -1.59 17.96
CA ALA A 148 14.55 -1.28 18.70
C ALA A 148 14.47 0.09 19.38
N LEU A 149 14.02 1.13 18.67
CA LEU A 149 13.88 2.48 19.20
C LEU A 149 12.86 2.53 20.35
N ARG A 150 11.69 1.90 20.20
CA ARG A 150 10.65 1.83 21.23
C ARG A 150 11.15 1.10 22.47
N ARG A 151 11.92 0.01 22.30
CA ARG A 151 12.51 -0.74 23.42
C ARG A 151 13.60 0.07 24.13
N ALA A 152 14.42 0.80 23.39
CA ALA A 152 15.53 1.59 23.94
C ALA A 152 15.05 2.79 24.77
N ASP A 153 13.99 3.49 24.32
CA ASP A 153 13.38 4.61 25.04
C ASP A 153 11.95 4.87 24.54
N PRO A 154 10.91 4.38 25.26
CA PRO A 154 9.52 4.59 24.88
C PRO A 154 9.08 6.05 24.90
N LEU A 155 9.67 6.91 25.73
CA LEU A 155 9.31 8.33 25.80
C LEU A 155 9.84 9.08 24.58
N ARG A 156 11.09 8.86 24.21
CA ARG A 156 11.67 9.42 22.98
C ARG A 156 10.98 8.89 21.72
N PHE A 157 10.46 7.65 21.78
CA PHE A 157 9.73 7.07 20.66
C PHE A 157 8.50 7.88 20.26
N ALA A 158 7.85 8.58 21.18
CA ALA A 158 6.75 9.49 20.86
C ALA A 158 7.17 10.62 19.89
N THR A 159 8.42 11.09 19.98
CA THR A 159 8.97 12.08 19.03
C THR A 159 9.18 11.45 17.65
N VAL A 160 9.73 10.24 17.60
CA VAL A 160 9.89 9.49 16.35
C VAL A 160 8.54 9.29 15.68
N LEU A 161 7.56 8.80 16.42
CA LEU A 161 6.21 8.54 15.93
C LEU A 161 5.58 9.80 15.31
N ARG A 162 5.70 10.94 15.97
CA ARG A 162 5.17 12.22 15.44
C ARG A 162 5.81 12.58 14.11
N VAL A 163 7.14 12.49 14.00
CA VAL A 163 7.85 12.78 12.74
C VAL A 163 7.38 11.86 11.61
N LEU A 164 7.15 10.56 11.88
CA LEU A 164 6.65 9.62 10.88
C LEU A 164 5.24 9.96 10.45
N GLN A 165 4.36 10.28 11.38
CA GLN A 165 2.97 10.65 11.12
C GLN A 165 2.87 11.95 10.32
N ASP A 166 3.62 12.97 10.68
CA ASP A 166 3.66 14.24 9.95
C ASP A 166 4.20 14.03 8.53
N THR A 167 5.30 13.28 8.38
CA THR A 167 5.86 12.92 7.07
C THR A 167 4.82 12.18 6.21
N TRP A 168 4.09 11.22 6.78
CA TRP A 168 3.07 10.47 6.05
C TRP A 168 1.95 11.38 5.53
N VAL A 169 1.45 12.28 6.37
CA VAL A 169 0.41 13.25 5.98
C VAL A 169 0.89 14.11 4.81
N ASP A 170 2.11 14.63 4.88
CA ASP A 170 2.70 15.45 3.82
C ASP A 170 2.89 14.68 2.51
N ARG A 171 3.34 13.43 2.58
CA ARG A 171 3.49 12.57 1.40
C ARG A 171 2.15 12.21 0.78
N MET A 172 1.16 11.86 1.59
CA MET A 172 -0.19 11.57 1.09
C MET A 172 -0.84 12.79 0.44
N ARG A 173 -0.70 13.98 1.03
CA ARG A 173 -1.15 15.23 0.41
C ARG A 173 -0.47 15.48 -0.94
N SER A 174 0.84 15.30 -0.99
CA SER A 174 1.62 15.46 -2.23
C SER A 174 1.19 14.49 -3.31
N LEU A 175 0.94 13.21 -2.95
CA LEU A 175 0.46 12.19 -3.87
C LEU A 175 -0.95 12.52 -4.39
N LEU A 176 -1.88 12.82 -3.48
CA LEU A 176 -3.27 13.11 -3.84
C LEU A 176 -3.41 14.39 -4.68
N ALA A 177 -2.54 15.37 -4.48
CA ALA A 177 -2.52 16.59 -5.31
C ALA A 177 -2.15 16.33 -6.78
N GLN A 178 -1.41 15.25 -7.06
CA GLN A 178 -1.02 14.87 -8.42
C GLN A 178 -2.05 13.99 -9.14
N LEU A 179 -3.15 13.64 -8.48
CA LEU A 179 -4.23 12.82 -9.03
C LEU A 179 -5.45 13.70 -9.29
N PRO A 180 -5.67 14.20 -10.54
CA PRO A 180 -6.71 15.21 -10.82
C PRO A 180 -8.13 14.66 -10.80
N GLY A 181 -8.31 13.36 -11.09
CA GLY A 181 -9.60 12.70 -11.22
C GLY A 181 -10.26 12.32 -9.89
N ALA A 182 -11.24 11.43 -9.96
CA ALA A 182 -11.85 10.84 -8.78
C ALA A 182 -10.82 10.00 -8.01
N ARG A 183 -10.73 10.21 -6.70
CA ARG A 183 -9.75 9.55 -5.81
C ARG A 183 -10.48 8.81 -4.70
N VAL A 184 -10.18 7.53 -4.56
CA VAL A 184 -10.72 6.68 -3.50
C VAL A 184 -9.58 6.26 -2.59
N LEU A 185 -9.61 6.70 -1.34
CA LEU A 185 -8.72 6.17 -0.31
C LEU A 185 -9.30 4.87 0.24
N VAL A 186 -8.45 3.86 0.41
CA VAL A 186 -8.86 2.55 0.93
C VAL A 186 -8.06 2.22 2.18
N TRP A 187 -8.75 2.14 3.31
CA TRP A 187 -8.27 1.48 4.51
C TRP A 187 -8.58 0.00 4.40
N LEU A 188 -7.58 -0.86 4.36
CA LEU A 188 -7.72 -2.32 4.36
C LEU A 188 -6.91 -2.89 5.52
N SER A 189 -7.57 -3.45 6.52
CA SER A 189 -6.96 -3.87 7.77
C SER A 189 -7.80 -4.92 8.50
N GLU A 190 -7.18 -5.58 9.48
CA GLU A 190 -7.88 -6.43 10.47
C GLU A 190 -8.69 -5.59 11.47
N THR A 191 -8.35 -4.33 11.67
CA THR A 191 -8.96 -3.43 12.63
C THR A 191 -9.35 -2.10 12.01
N PRO A 192 -10.35 -1.39 12.55
CA PRO A 192 -10.63 -0.01 12.13
C PRO A 192 -9.46 0.92 12.44
N PRO A 193 -9.37 2.08 11.77
CA PRO A 193 -8.34 3.08 12.10
C PRO A 193 -8.39 3.44 13.59
N PRO A 194 -7.27 3.31 14.32
CA PRO A 194 -7.24 3.64 15.74
C PRO A 194 -7.44 5.15 15.96
N PRO A 195 -8.01 5.57 17.09
CA PRO A 195 -8.07 6.99 17.45
C PRO A 195 -6.68 7.65 17.52
N SER A 196 -5.68 6.89 17.99
CA SER A 196 -4.27 7.27 18.07
C SER A 196 -3.40 6.03 17.94
N ALA A 197 -2.46 6.04 17.00
CA ALA A 197 -1.46 4.99 16.89
C ALA A 197 -0.29 5.27 17.83
N THR A 198 0.16 4.24 18.55
CA THR A 198 1.23 4.37 19.59
C THR A 198 2.47 3.55 19.26
N GLY A 199 2.45 2.75 18.21
CA GLY A 199 3.57 1.92 17.79
C GLY A 199 3.21 0.94 16.70
N PRO A 200 4.19 0.16 16.20
CA PRO A 200 3.93 -0.88 15.20
C PRO A 200 2.92 -1.90 15.72
N GLU A 201 1.96 -2.24 14.87
CA GLU A 201 0.93 -3.24 15.16
C GLU A 201 1.22 -4.56 14.44
N ALA A 202 0.68 -5.66 14.96
CA ALA A 202 0.73 -6.97 14.32
C ALA A 202 -0.35 -7.07 13.23
N GLY A 203 -0.25 -8.10 12.38
CA GLY A 203 -1.22 -8.34 11.31
C GLY A 203 -1.00 -7.47 10.08
N PHE A 204 -1.98 -7.47 9.17
CA PHE A 204 -1.98 -6.58 8.02
C PHE A 204 -2.79 -5.32 8.30
N GLY A 205 -2.30 -4.21 7.79
CA GLY A 205 -2.94 -2.90 7.96
C GLY A 205 -1.91 -1.78 7.89
N PRO A 206 -2.38 -0.53 7.83
CA PRO A 206 -1.52 0.64 7.79
C PRO A 206 -0.92 0.95 9.17
N SER A 207 0.23 0.39 9.46
CA SER A 207 0.95 0.60 10.72
C SER A 207 1.23 2.09 10.96
N LEU A 208 1.08 2.54 12.21
CA LEU A 208 1.32 3.92 12.69
C LEU A 208 0.37 4.98 12.13
N VAL A 209 -0.65 4.61 11.36
CA VAL A 209 -1.64 5.54 10.81
C VAL A 209 -2.89 5.54 11.70
N ASP A 210 -3.39 6.72 12.03
CA ASP A 210 -4.55 6.91 12.89
C ASP A 210 -5.67 7.75 12.24
N ARG A 211 -6.82 7.87 12.91
CA ARG A 211 -7.96 8.64 12.44
C ARG A 211 -7.65 10.12 12.22
N ARG A 212 -6.76 10.72 13.01
CA ARG A 212 -6.35 12.11 12.87
C ARG A 212 -5.62 12.32 11.54
N MET A 213 -4.72 11.39 11.19
CA MET A 213 -3.99 11.44 9.92
C MET A 213 -4.93 11.25 8.73
N LEU A 214 -5.90 10.32 8.84
CA LEU A 214 -6.92 10.14 7.80
C LEU A 214 -7.78 11.39 7.62
N ALA A 215 -8.22 12.01 8.69
CA ALA A 215 -8.98 13.26 8.66
C ALA A 215 -8.19 14.39 7.96
N ALA A 216 -6.86 14.42 8.12
CA ALA A 216 -6.00 15.44 7.50
C ALA A 216 -5.89 15.32 5.97
N VAL A 217 -6.20 14.14 5.39
CA VAL A 217 -6.07 13.88 3.94
C VAL A 217 -7.39 13.53 3.26
N GLN A 218 -8.41 13.08 3.98
CA GLN A 218 -9.67 12.62 3.39
C GLN A 218 -10.41 13.71 2.58
N GLY A 219 -10.28 14.98 2.94
CA GLY A 219 -10.86 16.10 2.19
C GLY A 219 -10.28 16.28 0.78
N MET A 220 -9.13 15.67 0.48
CA MET A 220 -8.52 15.63 -0.84
C MET A 220 -8.99 14.43 -1.69
N ALA A 221 -9.75 13.51 -1.11
CA ALA A 221 -10.30 12.35 -1.80
C ALA A 221 -11.79 12.51 -2.06
N THR A 222 -12.29 11.84 -3.10
CA THR A 222 -13.71 11.76 -3.40
C THR A 222 -14.42 10.87 -2.39
N ARG A 223 -13.73 9.81 -1.92
CA ARG A 223 -14.21 8.84 -0.92
C ARG A 223 -13.05 8.31 -0.08
N LEU A 224 -13.36 8.01 1.18
CA LEU A 224 -12.59 7.10 2.02
C LEU A 224 -13.47 5.87 2.28
N VAL A 225 -12.97 4.68 1.91
CA VAL A 225 -13.64 3.40 2.13
C VAL A 225 -12.86 2.63 3.18
N GLU A 226 -13.46 2.41 4.33
CA GLU A 226 -12.89 1.59 5.39
C GLU A 226 -13.35 0.14 5.20
N ILE A 227 -12.38 -0.75 5.00
CA ILE A 227 -12.56 -2.20 4.86
C ILE A 227 -11.85 -2.84 6.05
N VAL A 228 -12.64 -3.24 7.01
CA VAL A 228 -12.19 -4.07 8.13
C VAL A 228 -12.58 -5.49 7.80
N ALA A 229 -11.60 -6.39 7.73
CA ALA A 229 -11.83 -7.79 7.43
C ALA A 229 -12.77 -8.42 8.45
N SER A 230 -13.74 -9.20 7.97
CA SER A 230 -14.68 -9.88 8.87
C SER A 230 -13.98 -10.98 9.67
N PRO A 231 -14.51 -11.35 10.86
CA PRO A 231 -14.01 -12.51 11.60
C PRO A 231 -14.03 -13.81 10.78
N ALA A 232 -15.00 -13.96 9.87
CA ALA A 232 -15.08 -15.11 8.97
C ALA A 232 -13.89 -15.14 8.00
N ALA A 233 -13.62 -14.02 7.31
CA ALA A 233 -12.48 -13.94 6.39
C ALA A 233 -11.13 -14.07 7.11
N LEU A 234 -11.00 -13.54 8.33
CA LEU A 234 -9.80 -13.69 9.14
C LEU A 234 -9.58 -15.13 9.60
N SER A 235 -10.65 -15.87 9.89
CA SER A 235 -10.55 -17.28 10.30
C SER A 235 -10.05 -18.20 9.18
N GLU A 236 -10.23 -17.82 7.91
CA GLU A 236 -9.66 -18.55 6.78
C GLU A 236 -8.13 -18.38 6.66
N GLY A 237 -7.58 -17.32 7.26
CA GLY A 237 -6.14 -17.07 7.29
C GLY A 237 -5.49 -17.15 5.91
N ALA A 238 -4.52 -18.06 5.75
CA ALA A 238 -3.79 -18.25 4.50
C ALA A 238 -4.47 -19.26 3.53
N ALA A 239 -5.70 -19.68 3.78
CA ALA A 239 -6.42 -20.58 2.87
C ALA A 239 -6.53 -19.96 1.46
N GLY A 240 -6.26 -20.77 0.43
CA GLY A 240 -6.27 -20.30 -0.96
C GLY A 240 -5.09 -19.42 -1.38
N MET A 241 -4.12 -19.18 -0.49
CA MET A 241 -2.86 -18.52 -0.84
C MET A 241 -1.84 -19.53 -1.37
N LEU A 242 -0.99 -19.10 -2.30
CA LEU A 242 0.06 -19.90 -2.93
C LEU A 242 1.44 -19.32 -2.55
N PHE A 243 2.17 -20.03 -1.71
CA PHE A 243 3.49 -19.61 -1.22
C PHE A 243 4.36 -20.82 -0.89
N PRO A 244 5.70 -20.69 -0.97
CA PRO A 244 6.61 -21.75 -0.55
C PRO A 244 6.58 -21.90 0.99
N PRO A 245 6.86 -23.10 1.54
CA PRO A 245 6.85 -23.33 2.99
C PRO A 245 7.73 -22.37 3.80
N THR A 246 8.79 -21.87 3.20
CA THR A 246 9.71 -20.90 3.84
C THR A 246 9.11 -19.49 4.03
N GLU A 247 7.98 -19.21 3.40
CA GLU A 247 7.31 -17.90 3.43
C GLU A 247 5.98 -17.91 4.19
N VAL A 248 5.70 -18.94 4.98
CA VAL A 248 4.43 -19.08 5.71
C VAL A 248 4.13 -17.90 6.65
N GLU A 249 5.13 -17.42 7.38
CA GLU A 249 4.95 -16.30 8.30
C GLU A 249 4.68 -14.98 7.54
N GLN A 250 5.33 -14.79 6.40
CA GLN A 250 5.08 -13.66 5.52
C GLN A 250 3.68 -13.72 4.90
N ALA A 251 3.20 -14.92 4.55
CA ALA A 251 1.86 -15.11 4.01
C ALA A 251 0.79 -14.80 5.07
N ARG A 252 0.96 -15.28 6.29
CA ARG A 252 0.04 -15.01 7.41
C ARG A 252 -0.03 -13.53 7.81
N ALA A 253 1.00 -12.75 7.50
CA ALA A 253 1.03 -11.30 7.76
C ALA A 253 0.38 -10.47 6.65
N LEU A 254 -0.29 -11.10 5.67
CA LEU A 254 -0.95 -10.45 4.54
C LEU A 254 -2.43 -10.87 4.46
N PRO A 255 -3.30 -10.05 3.82
CA PRO A 255 -4.69 -10.41 3.64
C PRO A 255 -4.82 -11.69 2.80
N GLY A 256 -5.59 -12.66 3.30
CA GLY A 256 -5.90 -13.91 2.60
C GLY A 256 -6.91 -13.74 1.47
N ALA A 257 -7.18 -14.80 0.72
CA ALA A 257 -8.07 -14.76 -0.44
C ALA A 257 -9.49 -14.28 -0.09
N ALA A 258 -10.04 -14.67 1.06
CA ALA A 258 -11.35 -14.24 1.54
C ALA A 258 -11.39 -12.72 1.81
N VAL A 259 -10.35 -12.15 2.42
CA VAL A 259 -10.23 -10.71 2.65
C VAL A 259 -10.18 -9.93 1.34
N HIS A 260 -9.50 -10.47 0.33
CA HIS A 260 -9.49 -9.87 -1.01
C HIS A 260 -10.87 -9.89 -1.67
N ALA A 261 -11.65 -10.96 -1.48
CA ALA A 261 -13.02 -11.04 -1.98
C ALA A 261 -13.92 -9.96 -1.32
N GLU A 262 -13.90 -9.86 0.01
CA GLU A 262 -14.62 -8.81 0.74
C GLU A 262 -14.22 -7.40 0.31
N ALA A 263 -12.92 -7.17 0.09
CA ALA A 263 -12.44 -5.86 -0.36
C ALA A 263 -13.00 -5.50 -1.74
N ALA A 264 -13.02 -6.44 -2.69
CA ALA A 264 -13.58 -6.22 -4.01
C ALA A 264 -15.10 -5.96 -3.95
N GLU A 265 -15.83 -6.75 -3.17
CA GLU A 265 -17.27 -6.60 -2.98
C GLU A 265 -17.65 -5.22 -2.41
N ARG A 266 -16.89 -4.77 -1.40
CA ARG A 266 -17.12 -3.45 -0.78
C ARG A 266 -16.74 -2.29 -1.71
N LEU A 267 -15.73 -2.45 -2.56
CA LEU A 267 -15.24 -1.40 -3.46
C LEU A 267 -16.06 -1.29 -4.75
N ALA A 268 -16.59 -2.40 -5.27
CA ALA A 268 -17.26 -2.42 -6.57
C ALA A 268 -18.40 -1.40 -6.71
N PRO A 269 -19.36 -1.27 -5.78
CA PRO A 269 -20.44 -0.29 -5.91
C PRO A 269 -19.94 1.16 -5.83
N GLU A 270 -18.92 1.44 -5.01
CA GLU A 270 -18.39 2.79 -4.85
C GLU A 270 -17.62 3.24 -6.10
N ILE A 271 -16.71 2.38 -6.60
CA ILE A 271 -15.89 2.67 -7.76
C ILE A 271 -16.73 2.64 -9.03
N GLY A 272 -17.70 1.71 -9.16
CA GLY A 272 -18.61 1.60 -10.30
C GLY A 272 -19.38 2.89 -10.55
N ARG A 273 -19.92 3.52 -9.48
CA ARG A 273 -20.59 4.82 -9.57
C ARG A 273 -19.67 5.93 -10.10
N LEU A 274 -18.41 5.96 -9.65
CA LEU A 274 -17.44 6.96 -10.09
C LEU A 274 -17.01 6.74 -11.54
N VAL A 275 -16.80 5.48 -11.96
CA VAL A 275 -16.49 5.14 -13.35
C VAL A 275 -17.63 5.51 -14.29
N ALA A 276 -18.88 5.21 -13.91
CA ALA A 276 -20.05 5.57 -14.70
C ALA A 276 -20.19 7.11 -14.87
N LYS A 277 -19.93 7.86 -13.78
CA LYS A 277 -19.93 9.32 -13.82
C LYS A 277 -18.83 9.87 -14.76
N ALA A 278 -17.62 9.31 -14.70
CA ALA A 278 -16.52 9.71 -15.58
C ALA A 278 -16.83 9.44 -17.05
N LYS A 279 -17.38 8.24 -17.40
CA LYS A 279 -17.83 7.92 -18.76
C LYS A 279 -18.88 8.89 -19.26
N GLY A 280 -19.87 9.27 -18.44
CA GLY A 280 -20.92 10.22 -18.81
C GLY A 280 -20.44 11.67 -18.99
N ALA A 281 -19.34 12.05 -18.35
CA ALA A 281 -18.72 13.37 -18.53
C ALA A 281 -17.91 13.48 -19.83
N THR A 282 -17.36 12.39 -20.34
CA THR A 282 -16.57 12.35 -21.58
C THR A 282 -17.47 12.38 -22.84
N LEU A 283 -18.75 12.08 -22.71
CA LEU A 283 -19.74 12.05 -23.80
C LEU A 283 -20.49 13.38 -23.97
N ARG A 284 -20.19 14.38 -23.20
CA ARG A 284 -20.74 15.75 -23.29
C ARG A 284 -19.67 16.77 -23.72
#